data_2f2a45190151d07890700e0130e138a5
#
_entry.id   2f2a45190151d07890700e0130e138a5
#
_cell.length_a   1.000
_cell.length_b   1.000
_cell.length_c   1.000
_cell.angle_alpha   90.00
_cell.angle_beta   90.00
_cell.angle_gamma   90.00
#
_symmetry.space_group_name_H-M   'P 1'
#
loop_
_entity.id
_entity.type
_entity.pdbx_description
1 polymer ?
#
loop_
_entity_poly.entity_id
_entity_poly.type
_entity_poly.pdbx_seq_one_letter_code
_entity_poly.pdbx_strand_id
1 'polypeptide(L)'
;AFAMAPLGVSSVTVGFGFLIALRGPPLELGSEAVPFAQAIVAVPMALRALLPVLRAIDPRLREAAATLGAGPARILRTVDLPLAAKGLMLATGFALAISLGEFGASSFLVSGENDTLPVLISRLLNRPGAANYGMALAASVILGLLTALVMFLCELPAGPDARMSAAEKAAEAASTEKRS
;
A
#
# COMPACT_ATOMS: atom_id res chain seq x y z
N ALA A 1 -13.48 4.55 10.86
CA ALA A 1 -12.67 4.59 12.09
C ALA A 1 -11.98 3.25 12.36
N PHE A 2 -12.68 2.11 12.32
CA PHE A 2 -12.13 0.79 12.66
C PHE A 2 -10.95 0.34 11.73
N ALA A 3 -11.05 0.59 10.42
CA ALA A 3 -10.00 0.24 9.45
C ALA A 3 -8.67 1.01 9.65
N MET A 4 -8.65 2.05 10.48
CA MET A 4 -7.45 2.81 10.84
C MET A 4 -6.83 2.37 12.18
N ALA A 5 -7.48 1.46 12.91
CA ALA A 5 -6.97 0.95 14.19
C ALA A 5 -5.56 0.35 14.09
N PRO A 6 -5.19 -0.38 13.01
CA PRO A 6 -3.85 -0.94 12.89
C PRO A 6 -2.72 0.10 12.83
N LEU A 7 -3.00 1.38 12.46
CA LEU A 7 -1.99 2.45 12.49
C LEU A 7 -1.49 2.78 13.90
N GLY A 8 -2.29 2.48 14.93
CA GLY A 8 -1.91 2.68 16.33
C GLY A 8 -1.19 1.48 16.92
N VAL A 9 -1.03 0.39 16.18
CA VAL A 9 -0.40 -0.85 16.64
C VAL A 9 0.91 -1.05 15.89
N SER A 10 1.97 -1.41 16.61
CA SER A 10 3.26 -1.76 15.98
C SER A 10 3.11 -3.04 15.13
N SER A 11 3.73 -3.06 13.95
CA SER A 11 3.79 -4.26 13.10
C SER A 11 4.42 -5.46 13.83
N VAL A 12 5.36 -5.21 14.73
CA VAL A 12 5.95 -6.21 15.65
C VAL A 12 4.88 -6.84 16.53
N THR A 13 3.99 -6.02 17.12
CA THR A 13 2.88 -6.51 17.95
C THR A 13 1.89 -7.34 17.14
N VAL A 14 1.62 -6.92 15.89
CA VAL A 14 0.78 -7.68 14.96
C VAL A 14 1.41 -9.04 14.67
N GLY A 15 2.69 -9.08 14.31
CA GLY A 15 3.41 -10.32 14.03
C GLY A 15 3.47 -11.26 15.21
N PHE A 16 3.76 -10.73 16.40
CA PHE A 16 3.77 -11.51 17.64
C PHE A 16 2.37 -12.04 18.01
N GLY A 17 1.33 -11.23 17.81
CA GLY A 17 -0.06 -11.66 18.01
C GLY A 17 -0.45 -12.80 17.06
N PHE A 18 -0.07 -12.71 15.78
CA PHE A 18 -0.26 -13.80 14.82
C PHE A 18 0.52 -15.07 15.23
N LEU A 19 1.76 -14.90 15.66
CA LEU A 19 2.58 -16.03 16.14
C LEU A 19 1.90 -16.78 17.27
N ILE A 20 1.32 -16.09 18.24
CA ILE A 20 0.62 -16.70 19.37
C ILE A 20 -0.71 -17.33 18.92
N ALA A 21 -1.50 -16.59 18.14
CA ALA A 21 -2.85 -16.99 17.75
C ALA A 21 -2.86 -18.17 16.76
N LEU A 22 -1.85 -18.31 15.91
CA LEU A 22 -1.82 -19.25 14.80
C LEU A 22 -0.84 -20.43 15.00
N ARG A 23 -0.19 -20.53 16.16
CA ARG A 23 0.69 -21.66 16.52
C ARG A 23 -0.04 -22.88 17.08
N GLY A 24 -1.35 -22.79 17.28
CA GLY A 24 -2.14 -23.88 17.86
C GLY A 24 -3.21 -24.43 16.92
N PRO A 25 -3.63 -25.73 17.11
CA PRO A 25 -4.76 -26.23 16.35
C PRO A 25 -6.03 -25.39 16.63
N PRO A 26 -6.90 -25.11 15.63
CA PRO A 26 -6.97 -25.76 14.32
C PRO A 26 -6.21 -25.06 13.18
N LEU A 27 -5.53 -23.94 13.40
CA LEU A 27 -4.87 -23.14 12.36
C LEU A 27 -3.35 -23.08 12.63
N GLU A 28 -2.61 -24.05 12.15
CA GLU A 28 -1.14 -24.01 12.12
C GLU A 28 -0.67 -23.28 10.85
N LEU A 29 -0.77 -21.94 10.82
CA LEU A 29 -0.23 -21.11 9.76
C LEU A 29 1.19 -20.69 10.15
N GLY A 30 2.18 -21.24 9.46
CA GLY A 30 3.58 -20.81 9.58
C GLY A 30 3.85 -19.54 8.76
N SER A 31 4.78 -19.62 7.81
CA SER A 31 5.10 -18.51 6.88
C SER A 31 3.91 -18.06 6.02
N GLU A 32 2.86 -18.87 5.88
CA GLU A 32 1.62 -18.51 5.19
C GLU A 32 0.84 -17.37 5.87
N ALA A 33 1.11 -17.10 7.15
CA ALA A 33 0.52 -15.96 7.87
C ALA A 33 1.15 -14.60 7.49
N VAL A 34 2.34 -14.59 6.87
CA VAL A 34 3.06 -13.38 6.49
C VAL A 34 2.23 -12.46 5.58
N PRO A 35 1.60 -12.91 4.48
CA PRO A 35 0.78 -12.06 3.63
C PRO A 35 -0.40 -11.43 4.37
N PHE A 36 -1.01 -12.14 5.32
CA PHE A 36 -2.11 -11.60 6.12
C PHE A 36 -1.65 -10.50 7.07
N ALA A 37 -0.53 -10.70 7.75
CA ALA A 37 0.05 -9.70 8.63
C ALA A 37 0.46 -8.44 7.84
N GLN A 38 1.09 -8.61 6.68
CA GLN A 38 1.45 -7.51 5.77
C GLN A 38 0.20 -6.76 5.26
N ALA A 39 -0.87 -7.49 4.91
CA ALA A 39 -2.12 -6.87 4.49
C ALA A 39 -2.73 -5.98 5.59
N ILE A 40 -2.75 -6.46 6.85
CA ILE A 40 -3.26 -5.68 7.98
C ILE A 40 -2.49 -4.37 8.16
N VAL A 41 -1.17 -4.39 7.98
CA VAL A 41 -0.32 -3.20 8.09
C VAL A 41 -0.51 -2.26 6.89
N ALA A 42 -0.69 -2.81 5.68
CA ALA A 42 -0.79 -2.03 4.44
C ALA A 42 -2.18 -1.40 4.22
N VAL A 43 -3.27 -2.08 4.65
CA VAL A 43 -4.66 -1.66 4.42
C VAL A 43 -4.95 -0.22 4.86
N PRO A 44 -4.56 0.27 6.05
CA PRO A 44 -4.85 1.63 6.46
C PRO A 44 -4.24 2.69 5.52
N MET A 45 -3.03 2.47 5.05
CA MET A 45 -2.35 3.40 4.14
C MET A 45 -2.96 3.37 2.74
N ALA A 46 -3.29 2.18 2.24
CA ALA A 46 -4.02 2.02 0.98
C ALA A 46 -5.37 2.73 1.02
N LEU A 47 -6.11 2.60 2.13
CA LEU A 47 -7.38 3.30 2.33
C LEU A 47 -7.21 4.83 2.40
N ARG A 48 -6.15 5.32 3.04
CA ARG A 48 -5.86 6.77 3.08
C ARG A 48 -5.58 7.33 1.69
N ALA A 49 -4.93 6.57 0.83
CA ALA A 49 -4.67 6.98 -0.55
C ALA A 49 -5.96 6.92 -1.41
N LEU A 50 -6.77 5.90 -1.24
CA LEU A 50 -7.95 5.65 -2.07
C LEU A 50 -9.17 6.49 -1.67
N LEU A 51 -9.38 6.71 -0.37
CA LEU A 51 -10.61 7.33 0.15
C LEU A 51 -10.87 8.74 -0.39
N PRO A 52 -9.88 9.65 -0.49
CA PRO A 52 -10.08 10.97 -1.07
C PRO A 52 -10.52 10.91 -2.54
N VAL A 53 -9.95 9.99 -3.31
CA VAL A 53 -10.28 9.80 -4.73
C VAL A 53 -11.73 9.36 -4.89
N LEU A 54 -12.18 8.37 -4.10
CA LEU A 54 -13.56 7.90 -4.12
C LEU A 54 -14.56 8.98 -3.70
N ARG A 55 -14.18 9.84 -2.74
CA ARG A 55 -15.02 10.95 -2.27
C ARG A 55 -15.08 12.11 -3.24
N ALA A 56 -14.10 12.25 -4.11
CA ALA A 56 -14.06 13.29 -5.14
C ALA A 56 -14.96 12.99 -6.36
N ILE A 57 -15.47 11.75 -6.49
CA ILE A 57 -16.39 11.37 -7.57
C ILE A 57 -17.74 12.04 -7.32
N ASP A 58 -18.17 12.90 -8.28
CA ASP A 58 -19.44 13.60 -8.19
C ASP A 58 -20.63 12.61 -8.17
N PRO A 59 -21.49 12.66 -7.13
CA PRO A 59 -22.68 11.81 -7.05
C PRO A 59 -23.61 11.94 -8.26
N ARG A 60 -23.65 13.10 -8.91
CA ARG A 60 -24.47 13.35 -10.11
C ARG A 60 -24.16 12.43 -11.27
N LEU A 61 -22.92 11.97 -11.39
CA LEU A 61 -22.52 10.99 -12.43
C LEU A 61 -23.21 9.65 -12.22
N ARG A 62 -23.36 9.23 -10.97
CA ARG A 62 -24.08 8.00 -10.60
C ARG A 62 -25.58 8.14 -10.83
N GLU A 63 -26.13 9.29 -10.49
CA GLU A 63 -27.55 9.61 -10.71
C GLU A 63 -27.89 9.65 -12.20
N ALA A 64 -27.06 10.31 -13.02
CA ALA A 64 -27.21 10.33 -14.46
C ALA A 64 -27.15 8.92 -15.09
N ALA A 65 -26.23 8.08 -14.63
CA ALA A 65 -26.16 6.70 -15.09
C ALA A 65 -27.39 5.88 -14.67
N ALA A 66 -27.91 6.12 -13.46
CA ALA A 66 -29.13 5.46 -12.96
C ALA A 66 -30.37 5.86 -13.77
N THR A 67 -30.51 7.15 -14.14
CA THR A 67 -31.63 7.62 -15.00
C THR A 67 -31.59 6.99 -16.39
N LEU A 68 -30.41 6.63 -16.88
CA LEU A 68 -30.21 5.87 -18.13
C LEU A 68 -30.44 4.35 -17.96
N GLY A 69 -30.94 3.90 -16.81
CA GLY A 69 -31.25 2.50 -16.54
C GLY A 69 -30.05 1.64 -16.14
N ALA A 70 -28.91 2.25 -15.75
CA ALA A 70 -27.76 1.49 -15.26
C ALA A 70 -28.02 0.98 -13.83
N GLY A 71 -27.94 -0.35 -13.64
CA GLY A 71 -27.98 -0.95 -12.32
C GLY A 71 -26.67 -0.71 -11.53
N PRO A 72 -26.66 -0.97 -10.19
CA PRO A 72 -25.51 -0.68 -9.32
C PRO A 72 -24.18 -1.26 -9.78
N ALA A 73 -24.17 -2.50 -10.25
CA ALA A 73 -22.96 -3.16 -10.76
C ALA A 73 -22.43 -2.50 -12.06
N ARG A 74 -23.34 -1.96 -12.88
CA ARG A 74 -22.98 -1.24 -14.11
C ARG A 74 -22.38 0.12 -13.75
N ILE A 75 -23.00 0.85 -12.82
CA ILE A 75 -22.47 2.14 -12.31
C ILE A 75 -21.07 1.96 -11.75
N LEU A 76 -20.85 0.93 -10.91
CA LEU A 76 -19.52 0.63 -10.36
C LEU A 76 -18.48 0.42 -11.47
N ARG A 77 -18.81 -0.32 -12.54
CA ARG A 77 -17.86 -0.65 -13.62
C ARG A 77 -17.64 0.49 -14.61
N THR A 78 -18.68 1.31 -14.89
CA THR A 78 -18.61 2.33 -15.94
C THR A 78 -18.32 3.73 -15.42
N VAL A 79 -18.61 4.00 -14.15
CA VAL A 79 -18.41 5.32 -13.53
C VAL A 79 -17.35 5.25 -12.45
N ASP A 80 -17.60 4.46 -11.38
CA ASP A 80 -16.74 4.51 -10.19
C ASP A 80 -15.35 3.94 -10.46
N LEU A 81 -15.26 2.76 -11.07
CA LEU A 81 -13.98 2.08 -11.28
C LEU A 81 -13.04 2.84 -12.23
N PRO A 82 -13.48 3.36 -13.40
CA PRO A 82 -12.61 4.15 -14.26
C PRO A 82 -12.14 5.46 -13.61
N LEU A 83 -13.03 6.14 -12.88
CA LEU A 83 -12.68 7.39 -12.19
C LEU A 83 -11.76 7.15 -10.99
N ALA A 84 -11.93 6.04 -10.28
CA ALA A 84 -11.09 5.64 -9.15
C ALA A 84 -9.79 4.95 -9.59
N ALA A 85 -9.62 4.57 -10.84
CA ALA A 85 -8.51 3.74 -11.31
C ALA A 85 -7.13 4.30 -10.92
N LYS A 86 -6.91 5.61 -11.12
CA LYS A 86 -5.65 6.29 -10.75
C LYS A 86 -5.38 6.17 -9.25
N GLY A 87 -6.40 6.43 -8.41
CA GLY A 87 -6.27 6.29 -6.96
C GLY A 87 -6.08 4.85 -6.51
N LEU A 88 -6.73 3.90 -7.19
CA LEU A 88 -6.57 2.48 -6.90
C LEU A 88 -5.15 1.99 -7.23
N MET A 89 -4.58 2.42 -8.36
CA MET A 89 -3.19 2.11 -8.72
C MET A 89 -2.20 2.68 -7.70
N LEU A 90 -2.39 3.93 -7.29
CA LEU A 90 -1.55 4.55 -6.26
C LEU A 90 -1.68 3.84 -4.92
N ALA A 91 -2.90 3.51 -4.48
CA ALA A 91 -3.14 2.75 -3.26
C ALA A 91 -2.49 1.35 -3.32
N THR A 92 -2.55 0.69 -4.46
CA THR A 92 -1.88 -0.60 -4.70
C THR A 92 -0.36 -0.45 -4.62
N GLY A 93 0.22 0.59 -5.23
CA GLY A 93 1.64 0.89 -5.14
C GLY A 93 2.10 1.08 -3.70
N PHE A 94 1.37 1.86 -2.90
CA PHE A 94 1.66 2.03 -1.48
C PHE A 94 1.55 0.71 -0.69
N ALA A 95 0.51 -0.08 -0.94
CA ALA A 95 0.33 -1.36 -0.27
C ALA A 95 1.49 -2.32 -0.58
N LEU A 96 1.91 -2.40 -1.84
CA LEU A 96 3.06 -3.22 -2.26
C LEU A 96 4.37 -2.70 -1.67
N ALA A 97 4.62 -1.39 -1.69
CA ALA A 97 5.83 -0.79 -1.12
C ALA A 97 5.95 -1.06 0.39
N ILE A 98 4.84 -0.92 1.13
CA ILE A 98 4.79 -1.23 2.57
C ILE A 98 5.01 -2.72 2.79
N SER A 99 4.37 -3.59 2.00
CA SER A 99 4.51 -5.04 2.12
C SER A 99 5.95 -5.50 1.84
N LEU A 100 6.61 -4.94 0.81
CA LEU A 100 8.02 -5.25 0.48
C LEU A 100 8.98 -4.82 1.59
N GLY A 101 8.74 -3.68 2.23
CA GLY A 101 9.58 -3.14 3.31
C GLY A 101 9.21 -3.64 4.71
N GLU A 102 8.14 -4.44 4.85
CA GLU A 102 7.65 -4.88 6.14
C GLU A 102 8.60 -5.92 6.76
N PHE A 103 9.20 -5.56 7.88
CA PHE A 103 10.14 -6.39 8.65
C PHE A 103 9.54 -6.85 9.99
N GLY A 104 8.80 -5.97 10.66
CA GLY A 104 8.38 -6.15 12.04
C GLY A 104 7.53 -7.41 12.24
N ALA A 105 6.42 -7.55 11.52
CA ALA A 105 5.56 -8.73 11.60
C ALA A 105 6.24 -9.95 10.97
N SER A 106 6.91 -9.77 9.82
CA SER A 106 7.56 -10.85 9.09
C SER A 106 8.65 -11.54 9.91
N SER A 107 9.40 -10.79 10.73
CA SER A 107 10.50 -11.34 11.55
C SER A 107 10.07 -12.41 12.54
N PHE A 108 8.79 -12.40 12.96
CA PHE A 108 8.22 -13.40 13.88
C PHE A 108 7.57 -14.59 13.19
N LEU A 109 7.09 -14.39 11.97
CA LEU A 109 6.29 -15.38 11.24
C LEU A 109 7.11 -16.22 10.28
N VAL A 110 8.24 -15.68 9.81
CA VAL A 110 9.10 -16.36 8.85
C VAL A 110 9.99 -17.38 9.59
N SER A 111 10.00 -18.61 9.09
CA SER A 111 10.83 -19.70 9.60
C SER A 111 11.51 -20.43 8.45
N GLY A 112 12.84 -20.54 8.50
CA GLY A 112 13.61 -21.39 7.61
C GLY A 112 13.82 -20.83 6.21
N GLU A 113 13.34 -21.53 5.17
CA GLU A 113 13.67 -21.26 3.76
C GLU A 113 12.84 -20.13 3.11
N ASN A 114 11.77 -19.66 3.75
CA ASN A 114 10.83 -18.69 3.19
C ASN A 114 11.03 -17.27 3.77
N ASP A 115 12.29 -16.79 3.79
CA ASP A 115 12.59 -15.46 4.30
C ASP A 115 12.10 -14.35 3.37
N THR A 116 11.49 -13.31 3.94
CA THR A 116 11.28 -12.06 3.20
C THR A 116 12.63 -11.32 3.04
N LEU A 117 12.78 -10.49 1.99
CA LEU A 117 14.02 -9.75 1.77
C LEU A 117 14.49 -8.95 2.99
N PRO A 118 13.63 -8.20 3.71
CA PRO A 118 14.04 -7.49 4.93
C PRO A 118 14.57 -8.41 6.03
N VAL A 119 13.94 -9.58 6.22
CA VAL A 119 14.37 -10.57 7.21
C VAL A 119 15.70 -11.20 6.81
N LEU A 120 15.88 -11.52 5.53
CA LEU A 120 17.14 -12.02 5.00
C LEU A 120 18.29 -11.01 5.21
N ILE A 121 18.07 -9.73 4.89
CA ILE A 121 19.04 -8.66 5.11
C ILE A 121 19.45 -8.60 6.58
N SER A 122 18.48 -8.61 7.51
CA SER A 122 18.74 -8.61 8.94
C SER A 122 19.58 -9.84 9.37
N ARG A 123 19.24 -11.03 8.89
CA ARG A 123 20.01 -12.25 9.18
C ARG A 123 21.45 -12.21 8.66
N LEU A 124 21.64 -11.68 7.47
CA LEU A 124 22.98 -11.53 6.88
C LEU A 124 23.84 -10.53 7.67
N LEU A 125 23.24 -9.40 8.09
CA LEU A 125 23.94 -8.40 8.91
C LEU A 125 24.34 -8.93 10.29
N ASN A 126 23.56 -9.84 10.86
CA ASN A 126 23.85 -10.47 12.15
C ASN A 126 24.85 -11.63 12.06
N ARG A 127 25.27 -12.01 10.85
CA ARG A 127 26.32 -13.03 10.66
C ARG A 127 27.67 -12.36 10.43
N PRO A 128 28.73 -12.73 11.18
CA PRO A 128 30.06 -12.15 10.97
C PRO A 128 30.62 -12.56 9.59
N GLY A 129 31.40 -11.65 8.99
CA GLY A 129 32.12 -11.91 7.74
C GLY A 129 31.80 -10.90 6.64
N ALA A 130 32.85 -10.48 5.91
CA ALA A 130 32.74 -9.50 4.84
C ALA A 130 31.81 -9.93 3.70
N ALA A 131 31.76 -11.23 3.41
CA ALA A 131 30.87 -11.79 2.40
C ALA A 131 29.38 -11.63 2.78
N ASN A 132 29.03 -11.90 4.04
CA ASN A 132 27.65 -11.72 4.53
C ASN A 132 27.25 -10.24 4.48
N TYR A 133 28.13 -9.34 4.87
CA TYR A 133 27.91 -7.91 4.77
C TYR A 133 27.69 -7.45 3.33
N GLY A 134 28.53 -7.92 2.39
CA GLY A 134 28.37 -7.63 0.96
C GLY A 134 27.04 -8.14 0.39
N MET A 135 26.63 -9.35 0.76
CA MET A 135 25.32 -9.90 0.38
C MET A 135 24.15 -9.09 0.95
N ALA A 136 24.26 -8.65 2.20
CA ALA A 136 23.23 -7.80 2.82
C ALA A 136 23.08 -6.46 2.10
N LEU A 137 24.20 -5.81 1.73
CA LEU A 137 24.18 -4.58 0.96
C LEU A 137 23.56 -4.78 -0.43
N ALA A 138 23.93 -5.84 -1.14
CA ALA A 138 23.37 -6.17 -2.45
C ALA A 138 21.83 -6.42 -2.34
N ALA A 139 21.39 -7.19 -1.35
CA ALA A 139 19.96 -7.43 -1.11
C ALA A 139 19.21 -6.14 -0.76
N SER A 140 19.82 -5.22 0.00
CA SER A 140 19.24 -3.91 0.33
C SER A 140 19.07 -3.04 -0.91
N VAL A 141 20.05 -3.02 -1.81
CA VAL A 141 19.95 -2.28 -3.09
C VAL A 141 18.85 -2.88 -3.96
N ILE A 142 18.77 -4.21 -4.06
CA ILE A 142 17.71 -4.89 -4.82
C ILE A 142 16.32 -4.54 -4.25
N LEU A 143 16.16 -4.58 -2.93
CA LEU A 143 14.91 -4.20 -2.27
C LEU A 143 14.52 -2.75 -2.57
N GLY A 144 15.48 -1.83 -2.47
CA GLY A 144 15.28 -0.42 -2.78
C GLY A 144 14.87 -0.17 -4.23
N LEU A 145 15.58 -0.81 -5.17
CA LEU A 145 15.27 -0.72 -6.61
C LEU A 145 13.89 -1.33 -6.93
N LEU A 146 13.58 -2.47 -6.33
CA LEU A 146 12.27 -3.12 -6.52
C LEU A 146 11.14 -2.25 -6.01
N THR A 147 11.28 -1.67 -4.82
CA THR A 147 10.29 -0.76 -4.24
C THR A 147 10.13 0.51 -5.09
N ALA A 148 11.23 1.11 -5.53
CA ALA A 148 11.21 2.27 -6.42
C ALA A 148 10.54 1.94 -7.76
N LEU A 149 10.83 0.78 -8.35
CA LEU A 149 10.22 0.31 -9.59
C LEU A 149 8.70 0.14 -9.43
N VAL A 150 8.26 -0.51 -8.34
CA VAL A 150 6.83 -0.71 -8.05
C VAL A 150 6.12 0.64 -7.94
N MET A 151 6.67 1.58 -7.18
CA MET A 151 6.10 2.93 -7.04
C MET A 151 6.05 3.65 -8.38
N PHE A 152 7.14 3.63 -9.14
CA PHE A 152 7.21 4.24 -10.47
C PHE A 152 6.15 3.68 -11.43
N LEU A 153 5.99 2.36 -11.48
CA LEU A 153 4.98 1.72 -12.34
C LEU A 153 3.55 2.08 -11.94
N CYS A 154 3.29 2.26 -10.64
CA CYS A 154 1.98 2.66 -10.14
C CYS A 154 1.68 4.16 -10.33
N GLU A 155 2.71 4.99 -10.49
CA GLU A 155 2.57 6.43 -10.77
C GLU A 155 2.45 6.76 -12.26
N LEU A 156 2.96 5.91 -13.16
CA LEU A 156 2.93 6.14 -14.61
C LEU A 156 1.53 6.49 -15.16
N PRO A 157 0.42 5.85 -14.74
CA PRO A 157 -0.91 6.19 -15.23
C PRO A 157 -1.48 7.49 -14.64
N ALA A 158 -0.81 8.07 -13.65
CA ALA A 158 -1.19 9.34 -13.05
C ALA A 158 -0.76 10.57 -13.87
N GLY A 159 -0.81 10.50 -15.19
CA GLY A 159 -0.37 11.46 -16.20
C GLY A 159 -0.28 12.94 -15.81
N PRO A 160 0.29 13.79 -16.65
CA PRO A 160 0.64 15.20 -16.34
C PRO A 160 -0.56 16.07 -15.88
N ASP A 161 -1.79 15.61 -16.14
CA ASP A 161 -3.02 16.36 -15.82
C ASP A 161 -3.24 16.60 -14.31
N ALA A 162 -2.78 15.70 -13.44
CA ALA A 162 -2.91 15.89 -12.00
C ALA A 162 -1.97 16.98 -11.45
N ARG A 163 -0.79 17.14 -12.08
CA ARG A 163 0.17 18.20 -11.73
C ARG A 163 -0.28 19.56 -12.29
N MET A 164 -0.87 19.58 -13.46
CA MET A 164 -1.44 20.80 -14.05
C MET A 164 -2.63 21.32 -13.24
N SER A 165 -3.56 20.46 -12.84
CA SER A 165 -4.70 20.86 -12.00
C SER A 165 -4.29 21.39 -10.63
N ALA A 166 -3.23 20.87 -10.02
CA ALA A 166 -2.70 21.40 -8.75
C ALA A 166 -2.01 22.75 -8.93
N ALA A 167 -1.24 22.91 -10.01
CA ALA A 167 -0.57 24.17 -10.36
C ALA A 167 -1.59 25.25 -10.76
N GLU A 168 -2.63 24.91 -11.50
CA GLU A 168 -3.70 25.81 -11.91
C GLU A 168 -4.52 26.29 -10.70
N LYS A 169 -4.88 25.40 -9.78
CA LYS A 169 -5.54 25.79 -8.51
C LYS A 169 -4.65 26.65 -7.62
N ALA A 170 -3.34 26.38 -7.58
CA ALA A 170 -2.40 27.22 -6.83
C ALA A 170 -2.26 28.59 -7.47
N ALA A 171 -2.25 28.69 -8.80
CA ALA A 171 -2.19 29.95 -9.52
C ALA A 171 -3.49 30.76 -9.36
N GLU A 172 -4.64 30.11 -9.39
CA GLU A 172 -5.95 30.71 -9.16
C GLU A 172 -6.09 31.25 -7.72
N ALA A 173 -5.66 30.50 -6.72
CA ALA A 173 -5.61 30.95 -5.33
C ALA A 173 -4.72 32.18 -5.15
N ALA A 174 -3.52 32.17 -5.74
CA ALA A 174 -2.60 33.31 -5.71
C ALA A 174 -3.13 34.55 -6.44
N SER A 175 -3.94 34.37 -7.50
CA SER A 175 -4.56 35.48 -8.23
C SER A 175 -5.71 36.13 -7.45
N THR A 176 -6.41 35.33 -6.65
CA THR A 176 -7.53 35.80 -5.80
C THR A 176 -7.00 36.61 -4.62
N GLU A 177 -5.88 36.21 -4.03
CA GLU A 177 -5.22 36.93 -2.93
C GLU A 177 -4.67 38.29 -3.35
N LYS A 178 -4.23 38.45 -4.61
CA LYS A 178 -3.77 39.73 -5.14
C LYS A 178 -4.89 40.73 -5.48
N ARG A 179 -6.14 40.29 -5.51
CA ARG A 179 -7.32 41.14 -5.82
C ARG A 179 -8.06 41.63 -4.58
N SER A 180 -7.73 41.09 -3.40
CA SER A 180 -8.25 41.52 -2.09
C SER A 180 -7.31 42.54 -1.45
#